data_b65dfecb2847f1e11490e930bfcbfdd2
#
_entry.id   b65dfecb2847f1e11490e930bfcbfdd2
#
_cell.length_a   1.000
_cell.length_b   1.000
_cell.length_c   1.000
_cell.angle_alpha   90.00
_cell.angle_beta   90.00
_cell.angle_gamma   90.00
#
_symmetry.space_group_name_H-M   'P 1'
#
loop_
_entity.id
_entity.type
_entity.pdbx_description
1 polymer ?
#
loop_
_entity_poly.entity_id
_entity_poly.type
_entity_poly.pdbx_seq_one_letter_code
_entity_poly.pdbx_strand_id
1 'polypeptide(L)'
;MKIKVVYLQAGKPIKPEVIEIDDRDHLNELYRLLNCNTIDVTYRQFCNNVYAVICDDEGALKECPITSAINFRLNQPIKTDLVGNLIVAGYPDDEGNLTDLDEDQIKEILKTVITCEFSVAGKKNDCYVFVV
;
A
#
# COMPACT_ATOMS: atom_id res chain seq x y z
N MET A 1 5.07 11.01 -18.68
CA MET A 1 5.60 11.59 -17.44
C MET A 1 5.63 10.52 -16.37
N LYS A 2 6.65 10.52 -15.54
CA LYS A 2 6.75 9.57 -14.44
C LYS A 2 6.22 10.19 -13.16
N ILE A 3 5.52 9.38 -12.37
CA ILE A 3 5.00 9.79 -11.07
C ILE A 3 5.66 8.97 -9.97
N LYS A 4 5.84 9.59 -8.81
CA LYS A 4 6.40 8.92 -7.63
C LYS A 4 5.29 8.30 -6.81
N VAL A 5 5.50 7.06 -6.41
CA VAL A 5 4.59 6.32 -5.53
C VAL A 5 5.42 5.58 -4.49
N VAL A 6 4.78 5.10 -3.44
CA VAL A 6 5.44 4.28 -2.42
C VAL A 6 5.03 2.82 -2.61
N TYR A 7 6.01 1.95 -2.80
CA TYR A 7 5.81 0.52 -3.00
C TYR A 7 6.04 -0.23 -1.69
N LEU A 8 5.06 -1.02 -1.29
CA LEU A 8 5.09 -1.82 -0.08
C LEU A 8 5.10 -3.29 -0.49
N GLN A 9 6.29 -3.85 -0.66
CA GLN A 9 6.44 -5.22 -1.10
C GLN A 9 6.23 -6.20 0.05
N ALA A 10 5.42 -7.22 -0.17
CA ALA A 10 5.21 -8.31 0.78
C ALA A 10 6.41 -9.25 0.79
N GLY A 11 6.62 -9.94 1.89
CA GLY A 11 7.74 -10.88 2.05
C GLY A 11 8.81 -10.32 2.95
N LYS A 12 10.02 -10.89 2.84
CA LYS A 12 11.17 -10.50 3.69
C LYS A 12 12.38 -10.14 2.87
N PRO A 13 13.14 -9.11 3.27
CA PRO A 13 12.79 -8.11 4.27
C PRO A 13 11.77 -7.12 3.71
N ILE A 14 10.87 -6.63 4.54
CA ILE A 14 9.90 -5.61 4.12
C ILE A 14 10.48 -4.23 4.38
N LYS A 15 10.30 -3.36 3.40
CA LYS A 15 10.77 -1.98 3.47
C LYS A 15 9.98 -1.14 2.46
N PRO A 16 9.42 0.00 2.90
CA PRO A 16 8.80 0.91 1.94
C PRO A 16 9.83 1.44 0.96
N GLU A 17 9.48 1.46 -0.32
CA GLU A 17 10.35 1.99 -1.37
C GLU A 17 9.63 3.08 -2.16
N VAL A 18 10.34 4.18 -2.41
CA VAL A 18 9.84 5.21 -3.31
C VAL A 18 10.26 4.83 -4.72
N ILE A 19 9.31 4.64 -5.61
CA ILE A 19 9.57 4.26 -7.00
C ILE A 19 8.86 5.24 -7.93
N GLU A 20 9.25 5.22 -9.20
CA GLU A 20 8.60 5.98 -10.26
C GLU A 20 7.90 5.02 -11.21
N ILE A 21 6.70 5.37 -11.63
CA ILE A 21 5.96 4.63 -12.64
C ILE A 21 5.54 5.59 -13.76
N ASP A 22 5.37 5.05 -14.96
CA ASP A 22 4.94 5.86 -16.11
C ASP A 22 3.42 6.04 -16.05
N ASP A 23 2.95 7.28 -16.06
CA ASP A 23 1.53 7.59 -16.00
C ASP A 23 0.77 7.22 -17.28
N ARG A 24 1.48 7.01 -18.39
CA ARG A 24 0.86 6.60 -19.66
C ARG A 24 0.58 5.12 -19.72
N ASP A 25 1.40 4.32 -19.05
CA ASP A 25 1.30 2.86 -19.04
C ASP A 25 1.19 2.35 -17.60
N HIS A 26 0.60 3.16 -16.74
CA HIS A 26 0.55 2.87 -15.31
C HIS A 26 -0.15 1.55 -15.00
N LEU A 27 -1.17 1.18 -15.76
CA LEU A 27 -1.93 -0.03 -15.48
C LEU A 27 -1.07 -1.28 -15.63
N ASN A 28 -0.29 -1.39 -16.71
CA ASN A 28 0.63 -2.51 -16.90
C ASN A 28 1.73 -2.53 -15.84
N GLU A 29 2.25 -1.36 -15.47
CA GLU A 29 3.22 -1.23 -14.40
C GLU A 29 2.65 -1.71 -13.05
N LEU A 30 1.41 -1.34 -12.75
CA LEU A 30 0.74 -1.76 -11.52
C LEU A 30 0.53 -3.28 -11.50
N TYR A 31 0.09 -3.87 -12.60
CA TYR A 31 -0.08 -5.32 -12.70
C TYR A 31 1.24 -6.04 -12.46
N ARG A 32 2.33 -5.53 -13.01
CA ARG A 32 3.66 -6.13 -12.85
C ARG A 32 4.13 -6.03 -11.39
N LEU A 33 4.01 -4.85 -10.79
CA LEU A 33 4.47 -4.61 -9.41
C LEU A 33 3.65 -5.39 -8.39
N LEU A 34 2.35 -5.50 -8.62
CA LEU A 34 1.45 -6.20 -7.71
C LEU A 34 1.33 -7.69 -8.04
N ASN A 35 1.96 -8.14 -9.13
CA ASN A 35 1.91 -9.54 -9.59
C ASN A 35 0.46 -10.02 -9.72
N CYS A 36 -0.35 -9.27 -10.47
CA CYS A 36 -1.78 -9.53 -10.59
C CYS A 36 -2.29 -9.17 -11.98
N ASN A 37 -3.54 -9.56 -12.24
CA ASN A 37 -4.25 -9.23 -13.48
C ASN A 37 -5.39 -8.25 -13.24
N THR A 38 -5.79 -8.06 -12.00
CA THR A 38 -6.87 -7.14 -11.62
C THR A 38 -6.45 -6.40 -10.35
N ILE A 39 -6.79 -5.13 -10.28
CA ILE A 39 -6.45 -4.31 -9.13
C ILE A 39 -7.71 -3.78 -8.46
N ASP A 40 -7.59 -3.52 -7.16
CA ASP A 40 -8.58 -2.78 -6.40
C ASP A 40 -7.89 -1.53 -5.84
N VAL A 41 -8.63 -0.44 -5.77
CA VAL A 41 -8.14 0.82 -5.23
C VAL A 41 -8.95 1.16 -4.01
N THR A 42 -8.28 1.28 -2.89
CA THR A 42 -8.89 1.73 -1.64
C THR A 42 -8.31 3.08 -1.27
N TYR A 43 -8.96 3.78 -0.34
CA TYR A 43 -8.51 5.10 0.08
C TYR A 43 -8.22 5.05 1.58
N ARG A 44 -7.09 5.62 1.98
CA ARG A 44 -6.68 5.68 3.38
C ARG A 44 -6.27 7.10 3.73
N GLN A 45 -6.73 7.56 4.87
CA GLN A 45 -6.34 8.87 5.38
C GLN A 45 -5.14 8.73 6.30
N PHE A 46 -4.04 9.36 5.92
CA PHE A 46 -2.83 9.43 6.72
C PHE A 46 -2.66 10.88 7.16
N CYS A 47 -2.70 11.13 8.47
CA CYS A 47 -2.68 12.49 9.00
C CYS A 47 -3.81 13.35 8.40
N ASN A 48 -3.49 14.32 7.57
CA ASN A 48 -4.47 15.23 6.98
C ASN A 48 -4.75 14.97 5.50
N ASN A 49 -4.13 13.95 4.92
CA ASN A 49 -4.25 13.66 3.48
C ASN A 49 -4.86 12.30 3.24
N VAL A 50 -5.61 12.19 2.14
CA VAL A 50 -6.18 10.92 1.68
C VAL A 50 -5.33 10.43 0.51
N TYR A 51 -4.94 9.16 0.58
CA TYR A 51 -4.11 8.52 -0.46
C TYR A 51 -4.84 7.34 -1.06
N ALA A 52 -4.50 7.03 -2.31
CA ALA A 52 -4.94 5.79 -2.94
C ALA A 52 -3.99 4.67 -2.53
N VAL A 53 -4.56 3.55 -2.11
CA VAL A 53 -3.80 2.32 -1.83
C VAL A 53 -4.28 1.26 -2.81
N ILE A 54 -3.37 0.79 -3.65
CA ILE A 54 -3.68 -0.10 -4.75
C ILE A 54 -3.19 -1.49 -4.40
N CYS A 55 -4.04 -2.48 -4.57
CA CYS A 55 -3.73 -3.87 -4.23
C CYS A 55 -4.26 -4.82 -5.29
N ASP A 56 -3.88 -6.10 -5.17
CA ASP A 56 -4.42 -7.17 -5.99
C ASP A 56 -5.86 -7.45 -5.55
N ASP A 57 -6.81 -7.31 -6.46
CA ASP A 57 -8.23 -7.58 -6.19
C ASP A 57 -8.48 -9.03 -5.77
N GLU A 58 -7.61 -9.96 -6.16
CA GLU A 58 -7.72 -11.38 -5.85
C GLU A 58 -6.66 -11.87 -4.86
N GLY A 59 -5.99 -10.96 -4.15
CA GLY A 59 -4.88 -11.31 -3.27
C GLY A 59 -5.24 -12.34 -2.19
N ALA A 60 -6.42 -12.21 -1.59
CA ALA A 60 -6.88 -13.15 -0.57
C ALA A 60 -7.14 -14.55 -1.15
N LEU A 61 -7.58 -14.64 -2.40
CA LEU A 61 -7.83 -15.91 -3.09
C LEU A 61 -6.52 -16.62 -3.46
N LYS A 62 -5.44 -15.87 -3.64
CA LYS A 62 -4.12 -16.38 -3.98
C LYS A 62 -3.28 -16.74 -2.75
N GLU A 63 -3.85 -16.63 -1.57
CA GLU A 63 -3.14 -16.87 -0.30
C GLU A 63 -1.90 -15.99 -0.15
N CYS A 64 -1.98 -14.74 -0.62
CA CYS A 64 -0.90 -13.78 -0.46
C CYS A 64 -0.67 -13.46 1.01
N PRO A 65 0.57 -13.12 1.41
CA PRO A 65 0.83 -12.68 2.78
C PRO A 65 0.02 -11.43 3.13
N ILE A 66 -0.42 -11.35 4.38
CA ILE A 66 -1.05 -10.13 4.89
C ILE A 66 0.02 -9.05 4.90
N THR A 67 -0.25 -7.94 4.20
CA THR A 67 0.74 -6.88 4.01
C THR A 67 0.45 -5.67 4.87
N SER A 68 -0.81 -5.38 5.15
CA SER A 68 -1.13 -4.22 5.96
C SER A 68 -2.14 -4.53 7.04
N ALA A 69 -2.00 -3.81 8.15
CA ALA A 69 -2.96 -3.79 9.24
C ALA A 69 -3.15 -2.33 9.66
N ILE A 70 -4.33 -2.01 10.10
CA ILE A 70 -4.66 -0.66 10.52
C ILE A 70 -4.82 -0.65 12.04
N ASN A 71 -4.08 0.22 12.70
CA ASN A 71 -4.22 0.45 14.13
C ASN A 71 -4.76 1.85 14.35
N PHE A 72 -6.03 1.96 14.67
CA PHE A 72 -6.69 3.26 14.80
C PHE A 72 -6.40 3.95 16.12
N ARG A 73 -6.38 3.20 17.22
CA ARG A 73 -6.21 3.75 18.57
C ARG A 73 -5.72 2.66 19.53
N LEU A 74 -5.15 3.09 20.64
CA LEU A 74 -4.57 2.20 21.65
C LEU A 74 -5.51 1.11 22.16
N ASN A 75 -6.82 1.36 22.20
CA ASN A 75 -7.79 0.44 22.77
C ASN A 75 -8.56 -0.35 21.69
N GLN A 76 -8.15 -0.26 20.43
CA GLN A 76 -8.82 -0.99 19.37
C GLN A 76 -7.89 -2.08 18.82
N PRO A 77 -8.45 -3.24 18.47
CA PRO A 77 -7.62 -4.30 17.89
C PRO A 77 -7.05 -3.89 16.55
N ILE A 78 -5.89 -4.44 16.22
CA ILE A 78 -5.30 -4.29 14.89
C ILE A 78 -6.23 -5.01 13.90
N LYS A 79 -6.63 -4.28 12.87
CA LYS A 79 -7.50 -4.84 11.84
C LYS A 79 -6.66 -5.12 10.60
N THR A 80 -6.56 -6.38 10.22
CA THR A 80 -5.90 -6.78 8.97
C THR A 80 -6.82 -6.43 7.81
N ASP A 81 -6.26 -5.84 6.76
CA ASP A 81 -7.08 -5.24 5.72
C ASP A 81 -6.67 -5.68 4.31
N LEU A 82 -5.40 -5.57 3.98
CA LEU A 82 -4.92 -5.78 2.61
C LEU A 82 -3.85 -6.87 2.57
N VAL A 83 -3.81 -7.58 1.45
CA VAL A 83 -2.88 -8.70 1.24
C VAL A 83 -2.05 -8.48 -0.01
N GLY A 84 -0.86 -9.10 -0.07
CA GLY A 84 0.04 -8.99 -1.21
C GLY A 84 0.77 -7.66 -1.26
N ASN A 85 1.40 -7.39 -2.39
CA ASN A 85 2.10 -6.13 -2.59
C ASN A 85 1.12 -4.97 -2.68
N LEU A 86 1.51 -3.81 -2.18
CA LEU A 86 0.67 -2.61 -2.18
C LEU A 86 1.42 -1.44 -2.81
N ILE A 87 0.66 -0.51 -3.38
CA ILE A 87 1.20 0.76 -3.88
C ILE A 87 0.39 1.88 -3.26
N VAL A 88 1.07 2.83 -2.63
CA VAL A 88 0.46 4.06 -2.10
C VAL A 88 0.75 5.19 -3.07
N ALA A 89 -0.30 5.79 -3.60
CA ALA A 89 -0.22 6.87 -4.57
C ALA A 89 -1.03 8.07 -4.10
N GLY A 90 -0.84 9.21 -4.77
CA GLY A 90 -1.64 10.39 -4.48
C GLY A 90 -3.12 10.17 -4.81
N TYR A 91 -3.98 10.98 -4.21
CA TYR A 91 -5.41 10.92 -4.49
C TYR A 91 -5.63 11.18 -5.99
N PRO A 92 -6.44 10.38 -6.67
CA PRO A 92 -6.65 10.54 -8.11
C PRO A 92 -7.22 11.90 -8.47
N ASP A 93 -6.88 12.38 -9.67
CA ASP A 93 -7.44 13.61 -10.19
C ASP A 93 -8.90 13.42 -10.63
N ASP A 94 -9.51 14.49 -11.16
CA ASP A 94 -10.92 14.45 -11.56
C ASP A 94 -11.21 13.44 -12.68
N GLU A 95 -10.18 13.04 -13.41
CA GLU A 95 -10.30 12.05 -14.49
C GLU A 95 -9.97 10.63 -14.02
N GLY A 96 -9.65 10.46 -12.74
CA GLY A 96 -9.33 9.16 -12.16
C GLY A 96 -7.88 8.72 -12.37
N ASN A 97 -7.01 9.61 -12.84
CA ASN A 97 -5.59 9.30 -13.02
C ASN A 97 -4.84 9.42 -11.70
N LEU A 98 -3.87 8.53 -11.49
CA LEU A 98 -2.98 8.61 -10.34
C LEU A 98 -2.17 9.90 -10.40
N THR A 99 -1.92 10.48 -9.23
CA THR A 99 -1.16 11.72 -9.13
C THR A 99 0.20 11.47 -8.48
N ASP A 100 1.15 12.33 -8.82
CA ASP A 100 2.51 12.30 -8.30
C ASP A 100 2.51 12.67 -6.81
N LEU A 101 3.31 11.96 -6.02
CA LEU A 101 3.51 12.31 -4.61
C LEU A 101 4.64 13.34 -4.51
N ASP A 102 4.40 14.41 -3.75
CA ASP A 102 5.47 15.36 -3.44
C ASP A 102 6.31 14.86 -2.25
N GLU A 103 7.38 15.58 -1.93
CA GLU A 103 8.29 15.20 -0.87
C GLU A 103 7.62 15.16 0.51
N ASP A 104 6.71 16.08 0.78
CA ASP A 104 6.00 16.13 2.06
C ASP A 104 5.05 14.97 2.22
N GLN A 105 4.35 14.61 1.13
CA GLN A 105 3.47 13.45 1.11
C GLN A 105 4.25 12.15 1.30
N ILE A 106 5.40 12.01 0.64
CA ILE A 106 6.27 10.85 0.80
C ILE A 106 6.74 10.73 2.26
N LYS A 107 7.18 11.82 2.86
CA LYS A 107 7.59 11.84 4.27
C LYS A 107 6.44 11.45 5.19
N GLU A 108 5.25 11.94 4.92
CA GLU A 108 4.06 11.60 5.71
C GLU A 108 3.75 10.11 5.63
N ILE A 109 3.79 9.54 4.43
CA ILE A 109 3.56 8.10 4.25
C ILE A 109 4.62 7.29 4.98
N LEU A 110 5.90 7.60 4.79
CA LEU A 110 7.00 6.86 5.41
C LEU A 110 6.99 6.97 6.95
N LYS A 111 6.43 8.04 7.48
CA LYS A 111 6.28 8.25 8.91
C LYS A 111 5.09 7.49 9.49
N THR A 112 4.03 7.33 8.68
CA THR A 112 2.79 6.68 9.10
C THR A 112 2.88 5.16 8.99
N VAL A 113 3.63 4.66 8.01
CA VAL A 113 3.76 3.24 7.73
C VAL A 113 4.95 2.68 8.50
N ILE A 114 4.68 1.79 9.43
CA ILE A 114 5.74 1.08 10.16
C ILE A 114 5.71 -0.40 9.81
N THR A 115 6.83 -1.08 10.02
CA THR A 115 6.92 -2.53 9.79
C THR A 115 6.87 -3.26 11.11
N CYS A 116 6.16 -4.39 11.14
CA CYS A 116 6.12 -5.22 12.33
C CYS A 116 5.91 -6.70 11.95
N GLU A 117 6.16 -7.57 12.92
CA GLU A 117 5.89 -8.99 12.80
C GLU A 117 4.68 -9.33 13.64
N PHE A 118 3.75 -10.10 13.09
CA PHE A 118 2.65 -10.64 13.88
C PHE A 118 2.28 -12.05 13.42
N SER A 119 1.61 -12.80 14.29
CA SER A 119 1.23 -14.18 14.01
C SER A 119 -0.25 -14.27 13.64
N VAL A 120 -0.51 -14.97 12.53
CA VAL A 120 -1.87 -15.29 12.10
C VAL A 120 -1.90 -16.80 11.89
N ALA A 121 -2.82 -17.50 12.57
CA ALA A 121 -2.98 -18.95 12.47
C ALA A 121 -1.67 -19.72 12.71
N GLY A 122 -0.85 -19.26 13.66
CA GLY A 122 0.43 -19.88 14.00
C GLY A 122 1.58 -19.56 13.07
N LYS A 123 1.35 -18.79 12.02
CA LYS A 123 2.40 -18.36 11.09
C LYS A 123 2.79 -16.92 11.39
N LYS A 124 4.11 -16.67 11.40
CA LYS A 124 4.66 -15.33 11.57
C LYS A 124 4.75 -14.63 10.22
N ASN A 125 4.25 -13.40 10.16
CA ASN A 125 4.30 -12.59 8.97
C ASN A 125 4.89 -11.23 9.30
N ASP A 126 5.73 -10.71 8.38
CA ASP A 126 6.13 -9.32 8.42
C ASP A 126 5.08 -8.51 7.65
N CYS A 127 4.67 -7.40 8.22
CA CYS A 127 3.64 -6.57 7.61
C CYS A 127 3.89 -5.10 7.87
N TYR A 128 3.20 -4.26 7.10
CA TYR A 128 3.16 -2.83 7.32
C TYR A 128 1.95 -2.49 8.18
N VAL A 129 2.13 -1.63 9.14
CA VAL A 129 1.05 -1.12 9.98
C VAL A 129 0.88 0.36 9.66
N PHE A 130 -0.31 0.74 9.25
CA PHE A 130 -0.66 2.14 9.03
C PHE A 130 -1.14 2.73 10.35
N VAL A 131 -0.32 3.60 10.92
CA VAL A 131 -0.63 4.25 12.18
C VAL A 131 -1.42 5.52 11.89
N VAL A 132 -2.71 5.46 12.10
CA VAL A 132 -3.62 6.56 11.79
C VAL A 132 -4.26 7.15 13.05
#